data_a7113cdeeb283a933faea0fd111d00cf
#
_entry.id   a7113cdeeb283a933faea0fd111d00cf
#
_cell.length_a   1.000
_cell.length_b   1.000
_cell.length_c   1.000
_cell.angle_alpha   90.00
_cell.angle_beta   90.00
_cell.angle_gamma   90.00
#
_symmetry.space_group_name_H-M   'P 1'
#
loop_
_entity.id
_entity.type
_entity.pdbx_description
1 polymer ?
#
loop_
_entity_poly.entity_id
_entity_poly.type
_entity_poly.pdbx_seq_one_letter_code
_entity_poly.pdbx_strand_id
1 'polypeptide(L)'
;KPLNFLCITTYFKGEPFLESCKKEGHNVYLLTKKKLENEKWPWNSIDDVFYIDDWKQEDIVKGIAYKFREIKFDRFVALDDFDVEKVALLREHFRMPGMGRTTAHYFRDKLAMRMKAEEEGVNVPKFTSLFSNDAINKYADTIPAPWLLKPRMEASATGIKKIHSKDELWQIVNDLGDERDNYL
;
A
#
# COMPACT_ATOMS: atom_id res chain seq x y z
N LYS A 1 -22.98 3.23 19.25
CA LYS A 1 -23.74 2.66 18.12
C LYS A 1 -22.79 1.76 17.33
N PRO A 2 -23.16 0.51 17.02
CA PRO A 2 -22.38 -0.37 16.18
C PRO A 2 -22.03 0.30 14.84
N LEU A 3 -20.80 0.11 14.37
CA LEU A 3 -20.34 0.53 13.06
C LEU A 3 -20.17 -0.71 12.15
N ASN A 4 -20.32 -0.52 10.85
CA ASN A 4 -20.10 -1.53 9.84
C ASN A 4 -18.71 -1.34 9.21
N PHE A 5 -17.79 -2.21 9.55
CA PHE A 5 -16.44 -2.21 9.03
C PHE A 5 -16.33 -3.15 7.82
N LEU A 6 -15.89 -2.63 6.68
CA LEU A 6 -15.41 -3.46 5.56
C LEU A 6 -13.89 -3.58 5.67
N CYS A 7 -13.43 -4.75 6.07
CA CYS A 7 -12.03 -5.12 6.20
C CYS A 7 -11.56 -5.77 4.90
N ILE A 8 -10.49 -5.26 4.32
CA ILE A 8 -10.04 -5.61 2.97
C ILE A 8 -8.60 -6.11 3.04
N THR A 9 -8.34 -7.30 2.49
CA THR A 9 -6.99 -7.87 2.46
C THR A 9 -6.78 -8.85 1.31
N THR A 10 -5.57 -8.81 0.73
CA THR A 10 -5.08 -9.77 -0.27
C THR A 10 -4.29 -10.93 0.32
N TYR A 11 -4.02 -10.88 1.62
CA TYR A 11 -3.28 -11.88 2.39
C TYR A 11 -4.07 -12.33 3.61
N PHE A 12 -3.74 -13.51 4.14
CA PHE A 12 -4.29 -13.97 5.41
C PHE A 12 -3.60 -13.21 6.55
N LYS A 13 -4.23 -12.12 6.97
CA LYS A 13 -3.77 -11.21 8.03
C LYS A 13 -4.92 -10.42 8.64
N GLY A 14 -4.69 -9.87 9.83
CA GLY A 14 -5.59 -8.94 10.50
C GLY A 14 -6.59 -9.59 11.44
N GLU A 15 -6.44 -10.88 11.76
CA GLU A 15 -7.32 -11.63 12.66
C GLU A 15 -7.55 -10.90 14.00
N PRO A 16 -6.50 -10.38 14.69
CA PRO A 16 -6.70 -9.65 15.95
C PRO A 16 -7.54 -8.37 15.79
N PHE A 17 -7.47 -7.70 14.63
CA PHE A 17 -8.29 -6.55 14.34
C PHE A 17 -9.77 -6.93 14.16
N LEU A 18 -10.05 -7.98 13.40
CA LEU A 18 -11.40 -8.51 13.18
C LEU A 18 -12.05 -8.91 14.53
N GLU A 19 -11.30 -9.65 15.36
CA GLU A 19 -11.74 -10.07 16.69
C GLU A 19 -12.01 -8.87 17.62
N SER A 20 -11.12 -7.88 17.61
CA SER A 20 -11.27 -6.67 18.44
C SER A 20 -12.49 -5.86 18.03
N CYS A 21 -12.72 -5.65 16.73
CA CYS A 21 -13.92 -4.96 16.23
C CYS A 21 -15.21 -5.67 16.68
N LYS A 22 -15.22 -7.00 16.59
CA LYS A 22 -16.40 -7.77 17.02
C LYS A 22 -16.62 -7.70 18.53
N LYS A 23 -15.55 -7.80 19.31
CA LYS A 23 -15.58 -7.66 20.76
C LYS A 23 -16.12 -6.31 21.23
N GLU A 24 -15.80 -5.24 20.50
CA GLU A 24 -16.31 -3.88 20.75
C GLU A 24 -17.76 -3.68 20.24
N GLY A 25 -18.41 -4.72 19.75
CA GLY A 25 -19.81 -4.71 19.32
C GLY A 25 -20.06 -4.12 17.94
N HIS A 26 -19.02 -4.12 17.07
CA HIS A 26 -19.15 -3.69 15.68
C HIS A 26 -19.50 -4.85 14.75
N ASN A 27 -20.04 -4.53 13.57
CA ASN A 27 -20.24 -5.49 12.49
C ASN A 27 -19.00 -5.51 11.60
N VAL A 28 -18.55 -6.71 11.27
CA VAL A 28 -17.30 -6.96 10.53
C VAL A 28 -17.59 -7.71 9.24
N TYR A 29 -17.26 -7.09 8.14
CA TYR A 29 -17.37 -7.67 6.80
C TYR A 29 -15.97 -7.82 6.22
N LEU A 30 -15.65 -9.00 5.69
CA LEU A 30 -14.35 -9.29 5.10
C LEU A 30 -14.45 -9.33 3.57
N LEU A 31 -13.61 -8.55 2.89
CA LEU A 31 -13.39 -8.65 1.46
C LEU A 31 -11.98 -9.19 1.20
N THR A 32 -11.90 -10.34 0.56
CA THR A 32 -10.62 -10.99 0.29
C THR A 32 -10.63 -11.79 -1.01
N LYS A 33 -9.48 -12.37 -1.37
CA LYS A 33 -9.35 -13.22 -2.55
C LYS A 33 -9.98 -14.59 -2.30
N LYS A 34 -10.63 -15.16 -3.32
CA LYS A 34 -11.22 -16.50 -3.26
C LYS A 34 -10.23 -17.58 -2.80
N LYS A 35 -8.97 -17.48 -3.21
CA LYS A 35 -7.91 -18.43 -2.80
C LYS A 35 -7.68 -18.50 -1.28
N LEU A 36 -8.15 -17.51 -0.50
CA LEU A 36 -8.01 -17.46 0.96
C LEU A 36 -9.25 -17.97 1.71
N GLU A 37 -10.24 -18.55 0.99
CA GLU A 37 -11.49 -19.00 1.59
C GLU A 37 -11.32 -20.12 2.64
N ASN A 38 -10.27 -20.93 2.49
CA ASN A 38 -9.99 -22.05 3.38
C ASN A 38 -9.00 -21.71 4.50
N GLU A 39 -8.59 -20.44 4.62
CA GLU A 39 -7.74 -20.00 5.72
C GLU A 39 -8.49 -19.99 7.06
N LYS A 40 -7.74 -20.02 8.14
CA LYS A 40 -8.28 -20.09 9.51
C LYS A 40 -8.76 -18.72 10.01
N TRP A 41 -9.62 -18.07 9.23
CA TRP A 41 -10.21 -16.80 9.65
C TRP A 41 -10.97 -16.94 10.97
N PRO A 42 -11.05 -15.89 11.80
CA PRO A 42 -11.85 -15.87 13.01
C PRO A 42 -13.35 -15.75 12.66
N TRP A 43 -13.92 -16.82 12.10
CA TRP A 43 -15.27 -16.85 11.54
C TRP A 43 -16.34 -16.36 12.50
N ASN A 44 -16.17 -16.59 13.82
CA ASN A 44 -17.07 -16.08 14.84
C ASN A 44 -17.06 -14.55 14.98
N SER A 45 -16.06 -13.88 14.39
CA SER A 45 -15.88 -12.44 14.41
C SER A 45 -16.18 -11.77 13.08
N ILE A 46 -16.68 -12.52 12.09
CA ILE A 46 -16.99 -12.03 10.74
C ILE A 46 -18.48 -12.25 10.49
N ASP A 47 -19.19 -11.18 10.18
CA ASP A 47 -20.64 -11.22 9.91
C ASP A 47 -20.95 -11.68 8.49
N ASP A 48 -20.12 -11.30 7.51
CA ASP A 48 -20.22 -11.79 6.13
C ASP A 48 -18.85 -11.67 5.44
N VAL A 49 -18.62 -12.48 4.40
CA VAL A 49 -17.39 -12.49 3.62
C VAL A 49 -17.69 -12.41 2.14
N PHE A 50 -16.91 -11.57 1.44
CA PHE A 50 -17.02 -11.37 0.00
C PHE A 50 -15.70 -11.78 -0.65
N TYR A 51 -15.80 -12.60 -1.70
CA TYR A 51 -14.63 -13.06 -2.43
C TYR A 51 -14.55 -12.43 -3.80
N ILE A 52 -13.34 -12.02 -4.20
CA ILE A 52 -13.04 -11.57 -5.55
C ILE A 52 -11.87 -12.39 -6.08
N ASP A 53 -12.03 -13.01 -7.23
CA ASP A 53 -11.01 -13.84 -7.86
C ASP A 53 -9.88 -12.99 -8.42
N ASP A 54 -10.22 -12.14 -9.38
CA ASP A 54 -9.30 -11.16 -9.96
C ASP A 54 -9.30 -9.89 -9.11
N TRP A 55 -8.19 -9.60 -8.44
CA TRP A 55 -8.06 -8.43 -7.57
C TRP A 55 -7.91 -7.12 -8.37
N LYS A 56 -8.74 -6.99 -9.43
CA LYS A 56 -8.82 -5.78 -10.26
C LYS A 56 -9.66 -4.71 -9.57
N GLN A 57 -9.23 -3.46 -9.69
CA GLN A 57 -9.91 -2.34 -9.06
C GLN A 57 -11.39 -2.26 -9.44
N GLU A 58 -11.71 -2.49 -10.72
CA GLU A 58 -13.07 -2.44 -11.23
C GLU A 58 -13.98 -3.49 -10.60
N ASP A 59 -13.49 -4.71 -10.42
CA ASP A 59 -14.26 -5.80 -9.85
C ASP A 59 -14.49 -5.59 -8.35
N ILE A 60 -13.49 -5.06 -7.65
CA ILE A 60 -13.62 -4.67 -6.24
C ILE A 60 -14.67 -3.57 -6.09
N VAL A 61 -14.62 -2.51 -6.92
CA VAL A 61 -15.60 -1.43 -6.89
C VAL A 61 -17.01 -1.95 -7.16
N LYS A 62 -17.19 -2.79 -8.19
CA LYS A 62 -18.50 -3.40 -8.51
C LYS A 62 -19.03 -4.25 -7.36
N GLY A 63 -18.17 -5.09 -6.77
CA GLY A 63 -18.54 -5.95 -5.63
C GLY A 63 -18.98 -5.14 -4.42
N ILE A 64 -18.21 -4.12 -4.05
CA ILE A 64 -18.57 -3.22 -2.94
C ILE A 64 -19.86 -2.45 -3.26
N ALA A 65 -19.98 -1.88 -4.46
CA ALA A 65 -21.18 -1.14 -4.87
C ALA A 65 -22.46 -2.02 -4.82
N TYR A 66 -22.34 -3.29 -5.17
CA TYR A 66 -23.45 -4.24 -5.03
C TYR A 66 -23.85 -4.43 -3.56
N LYS A 67 -22.89 -4.62 -2.66
CA LYS A 67 -23.15 -4.79 -1.22
C LYS A 67 -23.65 -3.53 -0.54
N PHE A 68 -23.28 -2.35 -1.04
CA PHE A 68 -23.81 -1.06 -0.53
C PHE A 68 -25.33 -0.92 -0.70
N ARG A 69 -25.94 -1.71 -1.57
CA ARG A 69 -27.40 -1.70 -1.73
C ARG A 69 -28.15 -2.20 -0.48
N GLU A 70 -27.48 -3.03 0.32
CA GLU A 70 -28.07 -3.69 1.50
C GLU A 70 -27.35 -3.29 2.80
N ILE A 71 -26.04 -3.00 2.73
CA ILE A 71 -25.18 -2.75 3.89
C ILE A 71 -24.64 -1.32 3.80
N LYS A 72 -24.98 -0.48 4.76
CA LYS A 72 -24.35 0.83 4.91
C LYS A 72 -23.00 0.67 5.63
N PHE A 73 -21.91 0.64 4.90
CA PHE A 73 -20.59 0.64 5.49
C PHE A 73 -20.23 2.00 6.11
N ASP A 74 -19.58 1.98 7.26
CA ASP A 74 -19.09 3.17 7.97
C ASP A 74 -17.58 3.36 7.83
N ARG A 75 -16.82 2.27 7.67
CA ARG A 75 -15.35 2.29 7.56
C ARG A 75 -14.85 1.24 6.58
N PHE A 76 -13.84 1.63 5.80
CA PHE A 76 -13.01 0.70 5.02
C PHE A 76 -11.63 0.61 5.64
N VAL A 77 -11.14 -0.60 5.89
CA VAL A 77 -9.87 -0.85 6.56
C VAL A 77 -9.02 -1.82 5.75
N ALA A 78 -7.79 -1.42 5.45
CA ALA A 78 -6.78 -2.33 4.91
C ALA A 78 -6.18 -3.13 6.08
N LEU A 79 -6.17 -4.45 5.96
CA LEU A 79 -5.56 -5.33 6.97
C LEU A 79 -4.09 -5.65 6.67
N ASP A 80 -3.64 -5.35 5.45
CA ASP A 80 -2.26 -5.54 5.03
C ASP A 80 -1.70 -4.27 4.37
N ASP A 81 -0.40 -4.12 4.45
CA ASP A 81 0.36 -3.01 3.88
C ASP A 81 0.14 -2.86 2.36
N PHE A 82 0.08 -3.98 1.63
CA PHE A 82 -0.14 -4.00 0.19
C PHE A 82 -1.53 -3.53 -0.24
N ASP A 83 -2.49 -3.48 0.69
CA ASP A 83 -3.86 -3.08 0.40
C ASP A 83 -4.16 -1.61 0.76
N VAL A 84 -3.23 -0.93 1.44
CA VAL A 84 -3.42 0.45 1.96
C VAL A 84 -3.81 1.43 0.85
N GLU A 85 -3.10 1.44 -0.29
CA GLU A 85 -3.40 2.35 -1.39
C GLU A 85 -4.72 2.03 -2.09
N LYS A 86 -4.98 0.74 -2.28
CA LYS A 86 -6.23 0.28 -2.89
C LYS A 86 -7.42 0.67 -2.03
N VAL A 87 -7.33 0.50 -0.72
CA VAL A 87 -8.38 0.91 0.22
C VAL A 87 -8.52 2.44 0.27
N ALA A 88 -7.42 3.18 0.18
CA ALA A 88 -7.47 4.64 0.09
C ALA A 88 -8.24 5.11 -1.16
N LEU A 89 -7.99 4.49 -2.31
CA LEU A 89 -8.72 4.76 -3.55
C LEU A 89 -10.22 4.41 -3.43
N LEU A 90 -10.54 3.28 -2.79
CA LEU A 90 -11.92 2.89 -2.53
C LEU A 90 -12.63 3.89 -1.59
N ARG A 91 -11.94 4.40 -0.55
CA ARG A 91 -12.49 5.45 0.31
C ARG A 91 -12.84 6.71 -0.48
N GLU A 92 -11.95 7.15 -1.35
CA GLU A 92 -12.21 8.31 -2.23
C GLU A 92 -13.39 8.06 -3.17
N HIS A 93 -13.44 6.87 -3.80
CA HIS A 93 -14.52 6.51 -4.73
C HIS A 93 -15.89 6.52 -4.03
N PHE A 94 -16.00 5.87 -2.88
CA PHE A 94 -17.24 5.72 -2.12
C PHE A 94 -17.49 6.84 -1.11
N ARG A 95 -16.65 7.90 -1.09
CA ARG A 95 -16.74 9.02 -0.14
C ARG A 95 -16.74 8.57 1.31
N MET A 96 -15.96 7.54 1.61
CA MET A 96 -15.78 7.00 2.95
C MET A 96 -14.77 7.80 3.75
N PRO A 97 -14.97 7.94 5.07
CA PRO A 97 -14.02 8.65 5.91
C PRO A 97 -12.70 7.85 6.04
N GLY A 98 -11.61 8.59 6.13
CA GLY A 98 -10.27 8.05 6.33
C GLY A 98 -9.26 8.59 5.31
N MET A 99 -8.07 8.02 5.37
CA MET A 99 -6.94 8.41 4.56
C MET A 99 -7.19 8.14 3.06
N GLY A 100 -7.08 9.18 2.25
CA GLY A 100 -7.11 9.10 0.78
C GLY A 100 -5.76 8.75 0.17
N ARG A 101 -5.68 8.69 -1.18
CA ARG A 101 -4.50 8.23 -1.92
C ARG A 101 -3.25 9.04 -1.60
N THR A 102 -3.32 10.36 -1.65
CA THR A 102 -2.14 11.22 -1.39
C THR A 102 -1.52 10.91 -0.03
N THR A 103 -2.35 10.82 1.01
CA THR A 103 -1.87 10.49 2.36
C THR A 103 -1.36 9.04 2.46
N ALA A 104 -2.01 8.09 1.79
CA ALA A 104 -1.59 6.69 1.76
C ALA A 104 -0.19 6.52 1.16
N HIS A 105 0.16 7.30 0.14
CA HIS A 105 1.50 7.30 -0.47
C HIS A 105 2.60 7.64 0.53
N TYR A 106 2.35 8.51 1.51
CA TYR A 106 3.35 8.82 2.54
C TYR A 106 3.72 7.62 3.43
N PHE A 107 2.90 6.57 3.43
CA PHE A 107 3.13 5.35 4.19
C PHE A 107 3.56 4.16 3.34
N ARG A 108 3.39 4.24 2.02
CA ARG A 108 3.66 3.13 1.10
C ARG A 108 4.77 3.41 0.09
N ASP A 109 4.81 4.61 -0.46
CA ASP A 109 5.79 5.03 -1.43
C ASP A 109 7.00 5.63 -0.73
N LYS A 110 8.15 4.95 -0.78
CA LYS A 110 9.39 5.39 -0.11
C LYS A 110 9.87 6.77 -0.56
N LEU A 111 9.62 7.14 -1.82
CA LEU A 111 9.96 8.48 -2.32
C LEU A 111 9.04 9.53 -1.70
N ALA A 112 7.72 9.35 -1.77
CA ALA A 112 6.76 10.27 -1.17
C ALA A 112 6.94 10.38 0.36
N MET A 113 7.20 9.25 1.03
CA MET A 113 7.51 9.20 2.47
C MET A 113 8.71 10.08 2.83
N ARG A 114 9.82 9.95 2.08
CA ARG A 114 11.04 10.70 2.35
C ARG A 114 10.89 12.18 2.05
N MET A 115 10.26 12.52 0.93
CA MET A 115 9.96 13.90 0.58
C MET A 115 9.10 14.57 1.67
N LYS A 116 8.04 13.89 2.11
CA LYS A 116 7.18 14.42 3.17
C LYS A 116 7.91 14.54 4.51
N ALA A 117 8.71 13.56 4.89
CA ALA A 117 9.50 13.59 6.11
C ALA A 117 10.53 14.75 6.09
N GLU A 118 11.21 14.97 4.97
CA GLU A 118 12.16 16.08 4.82
C GLU A 118 11.45 17.45 4.88
N GLU A 119 10.26 17.58 4.24
CA GLU A 119 9.42 18.79 4.32
C GLU A 119 9.01 19.12 5.76
N GLU A 120 8.70 18.10 6.56
CA GLU A 120 8.32 18.25 7.98
C GLU A 120 9.55 18.36 8.94
N GLY A 121 10.75 18.46 8.40
CA GLY A 121 11.98 18.61 9.19
C GLY A 121 12.46 17.32 9.87
N VAL A 122 11.93 16.17 9.50
CA VAL A 122 12.41 14.88 9.99
C VAL A 122 13.71 14.53 9.28
N ASN A 123 14.74 14.15 10.04
CA ASN A 123 16.02 13.77 9.45
C ASN A 123 15.90 12.45 8.68
N VAL A 124 16.19 12.50 7.38
CA VAL A 124 16.16 11.34 6.48
C VAL A 124 17.51 11.20 5.77
N PRO A 125 17.91 9.97 5.40
CA PRO A 125 19.07 9.77 4.53
C PRO A 125 18.90 10.53 3.22
N LYS A 126 19.98 11.06 2.67
CA LYS A 126 19.96 11.71 1.35
C LYS A 126 19.43 10.73 0.30
N PHE A 127 18.60 11.22 -0.59
CA PHE A 127 17.94 10.43 -1.62
C PHE A 127 17.74 11.24 -2.89
N THR A 128 17.45 10.56 -3.98
CA THR A 128 16.99 11.16 -5.24
C THR A 128 15.99 10.24 -5.91
N SER A 129 15.09 10.80 -6.70
CA SER A 129 14.28 10.02 -7.64
C SER A 129 15.10 9.68 -8.87
N LEU A 130 14.70 8.65 -9.61
CA LEU A 130 15.31 8.32 -10.90
C LEU A 130 14.61 8.96 -12.10
N PHE A 131 13.80 10.00 -11.89
CA PHE A 131 13.05 10.66 -12.97
C PHE A 131 13.94 11.44 -13.92
N SER A 132 14.97 12.13 -13.41
CA SER A 132 15.83 13.02 -14.16
C SER A 132 17.29 12.54 -14.13
N ASN A 133 17.92 12.48 -15.30
CA ASN A 133 19.34 12.18 -15.42
C ASN A 133 20.21 13.21 -14.69
N ASP A 134 19.82 14.47 -14.73
CA ASP A 134 20.55 15.55 -14.04
C ASP A 134 20.49 15.39 -12.53
N ALA A 135 19.32 15.01 -11.98
CA ALA A 135 19.16 14.75 -10.54
C ALA A 135 20.01 13.54 -10.10
N ILE A 136 20.03 12.47 -10.90
CA ILE A 136 20.85 11.28 -10.66
C ILE A 136 22.33 11.64 -10.64
N ASN A 137 22.81 12.39 -11.67
CA ASN A 137 24.21 12.81 -11.76
C ASN A 137 24.58 13.69 -10.58
N LYS A 138 23.77 14.71 -10.27
CA LYS A 138 24.02 15.61 -9.14
C LYS A 138 24.12 14.85 -7.82
N TYR A 139 23.24 13.87 -7.61
CA TYR A 139 23.28 13.04 -6.42
C TYR A 139 24.56 12.22 -6.36
N ALA A 140 24.93 11.53 -7.45
CA ALA A 140 26.11 10.69 -7.51
C ALA A 140 27.43 11.48 -7.41
N ASP A 141 27.43 12.75 -7.82
CA ASP A 141 28.59 13.65 -7.72
C ASP A 141 28.76 14.26 -6.33
N THR A 142 27.68 14.36 -5.56
CA THR A 142 27.68 14.99 -4.22
C THR A 142 27.67 14.01 -3.07
N ILE A 143 27.08 12.84 -3.24
CA ILE A 143 26.93 11.82 -2.20
C ILE A 143 27.85 10.64 -2.54
N PRO A 144 28.83 10.29 -1.68
CA PRO A 144 29.73 9.19 -1.96
C PRO A 144 29.03 7.83 -1.96
N ALA A 145 29.46 6.93 -2.83
CA ALA A 145 29.04 5.53 -2.79
C ALA A 145 29.51 4.83 -1.49
N PRO A 146 28.90 3.72 -1.04
CA PRO A 146 27.88 2.98 -1.77
C PRO A 146 26.46 3.55 -1.60
N TRP A 147 25.65 3.41 -2.63
CA TRP A 147 24.24 3.78 -2.63
C TRP A 147 23.33 2.55 -2.55
N LEU A 148 22.07 2.78 -2.21
CA LEU A 148 21.03 1.75 -2.22
C LEU A 148 19.92 2.15 -3.19
N LEU A 149 19.77 1.42 -4.27
CA LEU A 149 18.61 1.49 -5.13
C LEU A 149 17.47 0.71 -4.49
N LYS A 150 16.30 1.32 -4.38
CA LYS A 150 15.15 0.72 -3.71
C LYS A 150 13.89 0.85 -4.57
N PRO A 151 13.11 -0.22 -4.75
CA PRO A 151 11.74 -0.08 -5.26
C PRO A 151 10.91 0.79 -4.34
N ARG A 152 10.13 1.70 -4.91
CA ARG A 152 9.30 2.65 -4.14
C ARG A 152 8.24 1.96 -3.32
N MET A 153 7.56 0.95 -3.89
CA MET A 153 6.35 0.35 -3.34
C MET A 153 6.56 -1.00 -2.66
N GLU A 154 7.71 -1.65 -2.86
CA GLU A 154 7.96 -2.98 -2.31
C GLU A 154 8.20 -2.97 -0.79
N ALA A 155 7.91 -4.11 -0.15
CA ALA A 155 8.13 -4.36 1.27
C ALA A 155 9.22 -5.43 1.49
N SER A 156 9.62 -5.65 2.75
CA SER A 156 10.50 -6.74 3.18
C SER A 156 11.86 -6.76 2.49
N ALA A 157 12.42 -5.59 2.17
CA ALA A 157 13.71 -5.43 1.50
C ALA A 157 13.81 -6.08 0.10
N THR A 158 12.68 -6.46 -0.49
CA THR A 158 12.64 -7.03 -1.85
C THR A 158 13.14 -6.02 -2.88
N GLY A 159 13.99 -6.48 -3.80
CA GLY A 159 14.47 -5.68 -4.94
C GLY A 159 15.48 -4.58 -4.59
N ILE A 160 16.00 -4.52 -3.36
CA ILE A 160 17.05 -3.56 -2.99
C ILE A 160 18.38 -4.00 -3.60
N LYS A 161 19.06 -3.08 -4.29
CA LYS A 161 20.40 -3.28 -4.85
C LYS A 161 21.38 -2.30 -4.21
N LYS A 162 22.56 -2.79 -3.86
CA LYS A 162 23.68 -1.97 -3.40
C LYS A 162 24.56 -1.62 -4.61
N ILE A 163 24.93 -0.37 -4.76
CA ILE A 163 25.65 0.19 -5.92
C ILE A 163 26.93 0.84 -5.44
N HIS A 164 28.04 0.50 -6.04
CA HIS A 164 29.38 0.89 -5.57
C HIS A 164 30.07 1.95 -6.42
N SER A 165 29.57 2.22 -7.63
CA SER A 165 30.15 3.21 -8.54
C SER A 165 29.10 3.90 -9.41
N LYS A 166 29.46 5.05 -9.97
CA LYS A 166 28.60 5.79 -10.89
C LYS A 166 28.33 5.00 -12.19
N ASP A 167 29.32 4.24 -12.66
CA ASP A 167 29.17 3.40 -13.87
C ASP A 167 28.15 2.28 -13.62
N GLU A 168 28.26 1.60 -12.47
CA GLU A 168 27.30 0.58 -12.05
C GLU A 168 25.88 1.17 -11.91
N LEU A 169 25.76 2.37 -11.32
CA LEU A 169 24.49 3.09 -11.21
C LEU A 169 23.85 3.28 -12.59
N TRP A 170 24.61 3.83 -13.55
CA TRP A 170 24.09 4.09 -14.88
C TRP A 170 23.78 2.82 -15.67
N GLN A 171 24.56 1.76 -15.49
CA GLN A 171 24.22 0.46 -16.08
C GLN A 171 22.85 -0.01 -15.58
N ILE A 172 22.60 0.03 -14.26
CA ILE A 172 21.33 -0.40 -13.67
C ILE A 172 20.18 0.51 -14.10
N VAL A 173 20.37 1.84 -14.11
CA VAL A 173 19.34 2.80 -14.55
C VAL A 173 18.95 2.57 -16.01
N ASN A 174 19.93 2.27 -16.88
CA ASN A 174 19.66 1.96 -18.28
C ASN A 174 18.94 0.62 -18.44
N ASP A 175 19.31 -0.39 -17.65
CA ASP A 175 18.65 -1.70 -17.66
C ASP A 175 17.19 -1.64 -17.20
N LEU A 176 16.86 -0.72 -16.27
CA LEU A 176 15.49 -0.46 -15.83
C LEU A 176 14.64 0.20 -16.92
N GLY A 177 15.23 0.96 -17.84
CA GLY A 177 14.50 1.63 -18.90
C GLY A 177 13.36 2.51 -18.38
N ASP A 178 12.16 2.28 -18.92
CA ASP A 178 10.95 3.05 -18.56
C ASP A 178 10.42 2.71 -17.15
N GLU A 179 10.87 1.63 -16.52
CA GLU A 179 10.48 1.25 -15.17
C GLU A 179 11.29 1.96 -14.07
N ARG A 180 12.27 2.77 -14.43
CA ARG A 180 13.15 3.46 -13.47
C ARG A 180 12.42 4.42 -12.52
N ASP A 181 11.26 4.93 -12.91
CA ASP A 181 10.41 5.77 -12.07
C ASP A 181 9.81 5.03 -10.85
N ASN A 182 9.83 3.69 -10.87
CA ASN A 182 9.42 2.84 -9.75
C ASN A 182 10.51 2.68 -8.66
N TYR A 183 11.63 3.41 -8.77
CA TYR A 183 12.79 3.31 -7.87
C TYR A 183 13.23 4.68 -7.33
N LEU A 184 13.99 4.64 -6.23
CA LEU A 184 14.72 5.75 -5.65
C LEU A 184 16.09 5.30 -5.13
#